data_6f905ece7fdb9ec6b3455f202bbd1491
#
_entry.id   6f905ece7fdb9ec6b3455f202bbd1491
#
_cell.length_a   1.000
_cell.length_b   1.000
_cell.length_c   1.000
_cell.angle_alpha   90.00
_cell.angle_beta   90.00
_cell.angle_gamma   90.00
#
_symmetry.space_group_name_H-M   'P 1'
#
loop_
_entity.id
_entity.type
_entity.pdbx_description
1 polymer ?
#
loop_
_entity_poly.entity_id
_entity_poly.type
_entity_poly.pdbx_seq_one_letter_code
_entity_poly.pdbx_strand_id
1 'polypeptide(L)'
;MRLNRSVPPCTVIPVLIYPDPGAAADWVSKAFGFTIRLRIANHRIQMKAGDGCFTIAEGTVAPNSSHLIQVRIENADGHCERARQNGAIILTEPQDQPYGERQYNAEDFCGHRWDFTETIADIAPEEWSGGAFHLE
;
A
#
# COMPACT_ATOMS: atom_id res chain seq x y z
N MET A 1 -9.85 23.66 0.43
CA MET A 1 -8.48 23.41 -0.04
C MET A 1 -8.32 23.93 -1.46
N ARG A 2 -7.23 24.62 -1.73
CA ARG A 2 -6.97 25.16 -3.06
C ARG A 2 -6.47 24.04 -3.99
N LEU A 3 -6.97 24.01 -5.23
CA LEU A 3 -6.55 23.03 -6.23
C LEU A 3 -5.10 23.30 -6.68
N ASN A 4 -4.30 22.25 -6.75
CA ASN A 4 -2.97 22.28 -7.33
C ASN A 4 -2.71 20.97 -8.07
N ARG A 5 -2.65 21.02 -9.40
CA ARG A 5 -2.47 19.83 -10.25
C ARG A 5 -1.08 19.21 -10.14
N SER A 6 -0.11 19.93 -9.58
CA SER A 6 1.26 19.45 -9.43
C SER A 6 1.45 18.54 -8.20
N VAL A 7 0.43 18.39 -7.37
CA VAL A 7 0.49 17.61 -6.13
C VAL A 7 -0.72 16.67 -6.10
N PRO A 8 -0.59 15.44 -5.56
CA PRO A 8 -1.73 14.56 -5.42
C PRO A 8 -2.83 15.19 -4.56
N PRO A 9 -4.11 14.96 -4.89
CA PRO A 9 -5.22 15.60 -4.18
C PRO A 9 -5.59 14.92 -2.86
N CYS A 10 -4.66 14.23 -2.25
CA CYS A 10 -4.86 13.53 -0.97
C CYS A 10 -4.31 14.38 0.17
N THR A 11 -4.96 14.33 1.33
CA THR A 11 -4.48 15.07 2.51
C THR A 11 -3.19 14.49 3.06
N VAL A 12 -3.12 13.16 3.15
CA VAL A 12 -1.91 12.47 3.59
C VAL A 12 -1.25 11.84 2.36
N ILE A 13 0.01 12.16 2.15
CA ILE A 13 0.76 11.70 0.97
C ILE A 13 2.07 11.07 1.45
N PRO A 14 2.10 9.76 1.70
CA PRO A 14 3.36 9.08 2.02
C PRO A 14 4.37 9.25 0.90
N VAL A 15 5.64 9.42 1.26
CA VAL A 15 6.74 9.48 0.29
C VAL A 15 7.66 8.30 0.56
N LEU A 16 7.79 7.43 -0.43
CA LEU A 16 8.64 6.25 -0.36
C LEU A 16 9.87 6.48 -1.21
N ILE A 17 11.02 6.11 -0.68
CA ILE A 17 12.31 6.35 -1.33
C ILE A 17 12.74 5.07 -2.06
N TYR A 18 13.14 5.23 -3.32
CA TYR A 18 13.66 4.16 -4.16
C TYR A 18 14.88 4.67 -4.94
N PRO A 19 15.88 3.80 -5.22
CA PRO A 19 17.03 4.20 -6.03
C PRO A 19 16.66 4.59 -7.46
N ASP A 20 15.67 3.91 -8.05
CA ASP A 20 15.19 4.14 -9.41
C ASP A 20 13.66 4.28 -9.38
N PRO A 21 13.15 5.51 -9.28
CA PRO A 21 11.70 5.75 -9.19
C PRO A 21 10.90 5.19 -10.36
N GLY A 22 11.41 5.31 -11.59
CA GLY A 22 10.71 4.79 -12.78
C GLY A 22 10.53 3.29 -12.72
N ALA A 23 11.58 2.55 -12.40
CA ALA A 23 11.52 1.10 -12.24
C ALA A 23 10.60 0.71 -11.10
N ALA A 24 10.65 1.44 -9.98
CA ALA A 24 9.78 1.19 -8.83
C ALA A 24 8.30 1.40 -9.19
N ALA A 25 7.98 2.52 -9.86
CA ALA A 25 6.61 2.81 -10.27
C ALA A 25 6.05 1.72 -11.19
N ASP A 26 6.83 1.27 -12.15
CA ASP A 26 6.42 0.21 -13.07
C ASP A 26 6.22 -1.11 -12.32
N TRP A 27 7.10 -1.42 -11.36
CA TRP A 27 6.99 -2.66 -10.60
C TRP A 27 5.77 -2.67 -9.68
N VAL A 28 5.53 -1.60 -8.90
CA VAL A 28 4.38 -1.56 -8.00
C VAL A 28 3.06 -1.49 -8.76
N SER A 29 3.07 -0.90 -9.96
CA SER A 29 1.90 -0.92 -10.84
C SER A 29 1.60 -2.34 -11.30
N LYS A 30 2.60 -3.07 -11.71
CA LYS A 30 2.46 -4.44 -12.22
C LYS A 30 2.14 -5.44 -11.09
N ALA A 31 2.85 -5.34 -9.97
CA ALA A 31 2.73 -6.30 -8.87
C ALA A 31 1.50 -6.03 -7.99
N PHE A 32 1.23 -4.75 -7.69
CA PHE A 32 0.19 -4.36 -6.72
C PHE A 32 -1.04 -3.71 -7.36
N GLY A 33 -0.99 -3.42 -8.66
CA GLY A 33 -2.13 -2.86 -9.37
C GLY A 33 -2.32 -1.36 -9.19
N PHE A 34 -1.31 -0.64 -8.71
CA PHE A 34 -1.37 0.81 -8.59
C PHE A 34 -1.28 1.49 -9.95
N THR A 35 -1.71 2.74 -10.03
CA THR A 35 -1.62 3.53 -11.26
C THR A 35 -0.72 4.75 -11.06
N ILE A 36 -0.08 5.15 -12.15
CA ILE A 36 0.79 6.34 -12.15
C ILE A 36 -0.08 7.55 -12.45
N ARG A 37 0.04 8.59 -11.61
CA ARG A 37 -0.67 9.84 -11.80
C ARG A 37 0.18 10.87 -12.56
N LEU A 38 1.46 11.02 -12.19
CA LEU A 38 2.35 12.04 -12.74
C LEU A 38 3.79 11.60 -12.59
N ARG A 39 4.58 11.73 -13.67
CA ARG A 39 6.03 11.53 -13.63
C ARG A 39 6.73 12.87 -13.75
N ILE A 40 7.71 13.13 -12.89
CA ILE A 40 8.59 14.29 -12.98
C ILE A 40 9.99 13.74 -13.21
N ALA A 41 10.36 13.59 -14.48
CA ALA A 41 11.57 12.91 -14.92
C ALA A 41 11.69 11.54 -14.22
N ASN A 42 12.88 11.15 -13.75
CA ASN A 42 13.06 9.95 -12.93
C ASN A 42 13.34 10.30 -11.47
N HIS A 43 12.83 11.44 -10.99
CA HIS A 43 13.06 11.93 -9.63
C HIS A 43 11.88 11.71 -8.71
N ARG A 44 10.67 11.94 -9.21
CA ARG A 44 9.46 11.82 -8.40
C ARG A 44 8.33 11.29 -9.28
N ILE A 45 7.62 10.31 -8.76
CA ILE A 45 6.47 9.75 -9.45
C ILE A 45 5.32 9.66 -8.46
N GLN A 46 4.20 10.28 -8.84
CA GLN A 46 3.00 10.28 -8.02
C GLN A 46 2.15 9.07 -8.41
N MET A 47 1.77 8.30 -7.41
CA MET A 47 1.04 7.05 -7.57
C MET A 47 -0.37 7.17 -6.99
N LYS A 48 -1.29 6.40 -7.54
CA LYS A 48 -2.65 6.24 -7.03
C LYS A 48 -2.90 4.78 -6.64
N ALA A 49 -3.54 4.62 -5.48
CA ALA A 49 -4.04 3.35 -5.00
C ALA A 49 -5.50 3.57 -4.61
N GLY A 50 -6.46 3.27 -5.54
CA GLY A 50 -7.85 3.65 -5.34
C GLY A 50 -8.00 5.15 -5.23
N ASP A 51 -8.59 5.63 -4.15
CA ASP A 51 -8.69 7.05 -3.82
C ASP A 51 -7.50 7.57 -3.00
N GLY A 52 -6.57 6.70 -2.65
CA GLY A 52 -5.34 7.07 -1.95
C GLY A 52 -4.21 7.43 -2.90
N CYS A 53 -3.18 8.06 -2.36
CA CYS A 53 -2.02 8.51 -3.12
C CYS A 53 -0.74 8.26 -2.33
N PHE A 54 0.36 8.08 -3.04
CA PHE A 54 1.70 8.15 -2.47
C PHE A 54 2.66 8.64 -3.55
N THR A 55 3.83 9.08 -3.12
CA THR A 55 4.88 9.55 -4.02
C THR A 55 6.09 8.65 -3.89
N ILE A 56 6.67 8.31 -5.03
CA ILE A 56 7.97 7.64 -5.12
C ILE A 56 9.01 8.72 -5.39
N ALA A 57 10.04 8.81 -4.55
CA ALA A 57 11.12 9.78 -4.70
C ALA A 57 12.47 9.07 -4.79
N GLU A 58 13.41 9.69 -5.51
CA GLU A 58 14.75 9.14 -5.67
C GLU A 58 15.55 9.29 -4.39
N GLY A 59 16.30 8.26 -4.03
CA GLY A 59 17.19 8.30 -2.89
C GLY A 59 17.73 6.93 -2.53
N THR A 60 18.51 6.88 -1.44
CA THR A 60 19.05 5.63 -0.92
C THR A 60 18.05 5.01 0.04
N VAL A 61 17.75 3.72 -0.16
CA VAL A 61 16.84 2.97 0.70
C VAL A 61 17.64 2.37 1.85
N ALA A 62 17.18 2.62 3.09
CA ALA A 62 17.69 1.93 4.26
C ALA A 62 16.68 0.85 4.68
N PRO A 63 17.13 -0.27 5.29
CA PRO A 63 16.22 -1.23 5.87
C PRO A 63 15.25 -0.56 6.83
N ASN A 64 13.97 -0.86 6.71
CA ASN A 64 12.95 -0.20 7.49
C ASN A 64 11.96 -1.22 8.08
N SER A 65 11.86 -1.22 9.41
CA SER A 65 10.89 -2.03 10.13
C SER A 65 9.94 -1.17 10.98
N SER A 66 10.01 0.16 10.84
CA SER A 66 9.28 1.09 11.71
C SER A 66 7.91 1.49 11.16
N HIS A 67 7.63 1.20 9.89
CA HIS A 67 6.32 1.49 9.31
C HIS A 67 5.98 0.51 8.19
N LEU A 68 4.69 0.43 7.88
CA LEU A 68 4.18 -0.24 6.70
C LEU A 68 3.04 0.61 6.14
N ILE A 69 2.75 0.41 4.87
CA ILE A 69 1.62 1.08 4.23
C ILE A 69 0.48 0.08 4.12
N GLN A 70 -0.65 0.41 4.72
CA GLN A 70 -1.85 -0.39 4.62
C GLN A 70 -2.72 0.12 3.48
N VAL A 71 -3.11 -0.79 2.59
CA VAL A 71 -3.89 -0.47 1.40
C VAL A 71 -5.11 -1.38 1.36
N ARG A 72 -6.30 -0.76 1.25
CA ARG A 72 -7.51 -1.53 1.01
C ARG A 72 -7.58 -1.95 -0.43
N ILE A 73 -7.84 -3.24 -0.65
CA ILE A 73 -7.94 -3.85 -1.97
C ILE A 73 -9.20 -4.72 -2.03
N GLU A 74 -9.54 -5.15 -3.23
CA GLU A 74 -10.54 -6.19 -3.43
C GLU A 74 -9.81 -7.49 -3.72
N ASN A 75 -10.41 -8.63 -3.42
CA ASN A 75 -9.87 -9.98 -3.70
C ASN A 75 -8.43 -10.16 -3.20
N ALA A 76 -8.28 -10.31 -1.89
CA ALA A 76 -6.96 -10.48 -1.27
C ALA A 76 -6.17 -11.66 -1.84
N ASP A 77 -6.83 -12.78 -2.10
CA ASP A 77 -6.16 -13.98 -2.65
C ASP A 77 -5.57 -13.71 -4.03
N GLY A 78 -6.36 -13.13 -4.93
CA GLY A 78 -5.91 -12.80 -6.28
C GLY A 78 -4.82 -11.73 -6.27
N HIS A 79 -4.94 -10.74 -5.40
CA HIS A 79 -3.93 -9.68 -5.25
C HIS A 79 -2.60 -10.25 -4.77
N CYS A 80 -2.63 -11.14 -3.79
CA CYS A 80 -1.45 -11.81 -3.27
C CYS A 80 -0.76 -12.65 -4.34
N GLU A 81 -1.53 -13.39 -5.14
CA GLU A 81 -0.96 -14.23 -6.19
C GLU A 81 -0.32 -13.40 -7.29
N ARG A 82 -0.94 -12.28 -7.67
CA ARG A 82 -0.35 -11.34 -8.63
C ARG A 82 0.96 -10.76 -8.10
N ALA A 83 0.98 -10.37 -6.83
CA ALA A 83 2.19 -9.85 -6.19
C ALA A 83 3.30 -10.89 -6.19
N ARG A 84 2.98 -12.14 -5.81
CA ARG A 84 3.93 -13.25 -5.81
C ARG A 84 4.52 -13.51 -7.19
N GLN A 85 3.68 -13.53 -8.21
CA GLN A 85 4.11 -13.78 -9.60
C GLN A 85 5.03 -12.68 -10.12
N ASN A 86 4.96 -11.49 -9.56
CA ASN A 86 5.81 -10.36 -9.94
C ASN A 86 7.01 -10.16 -9.01
N GLY A 87 7.29 -11.11 -8.12
CA GLY A 87 8.50 -11.14 -7.33
C GLY A 87 8.41 -10.49 -5.96
N ALA A 88 7.21 -10.14 -5.48
CA ALA A 88 7.06 -9.68 -4.11
C ALA A 88 7.36 -10.81 -3.13
N ILE A 89 7.96 -10.47 -2.00
CA ILE A 89 8.17 -11.41 -0.91
C ILE A 89 6.92 -11.42 -0.04
N ILE A 90 6.21 -12.54 -0.02
CA ILE A 90 5.00 -12.65 0.79
C ILE A 90 5.41 -13.02 2.22
N LEU A 91 5.22 -12.07 3.14
CA LEU A 91 5.58 -12.25 4.54
C LEU A 91 4.54 -13.06 5.30
N THR A 92 3.26 -12.79 5.04
CA THR A 92 2.15 -13.58 5.57
C THR A 92 1.13 -13.80 4.47
N GLU A 93 0.65 -15.04 4.34
CA GLU A 93 -0.39 -15.40 3.37
C GLU A 93 -1.73 -14.78 3.78
N PRO A 94 -2.69 -14.63 2.83
CA PRO A 94 -4.01 -14.10 3.17
C PRO A 94 -4.69 -14.89 4.28
N GLN A 95 -5.14 -14.20 5.30
CA GLN A 95 -5.83 -14.78 6.45
C GLN A 95 -6.99 -13.89 6.86
N ASP A 96 -8.08 -14.52 7.27
CA ASP A 96 -9.22 -13.82 7.85
C ASP A 96 -8.90 -13.38 9.28
N GLN A 97 -9.19 -12.11 9.57
CA GLN A 97 -9.00 -11.53 10.89
C GLN A 97 -10.34 -11.41 11.59
N PRO A 98 -10.37 -11.42 12.92
CA PRO A 98 -11.63 -11.38 13.66
C PRO A 98 -12.41 -10.07 13.50
N TYR A 99 -11.79 -9.04 12.98
CA TYR A 99 -12.44 -7.74 12.75
C TYR A 99 -13.00 -7.58 11.35
N GLY A 100 -13.18 -8.67 10.59
CA GLY A 100 -13.88 -8.63 9.30
C GLY A 100 -13.01 -8.27 8.10
N GLU A 101 -11.69 -8.46 8.23
CA GLU A 101 -10.73 -8.20 7.17
C GLU A 101 -9.98 -9.48 6.80
N ARG A 102 -9.65 -9.62 5.50
CA ARG A 102 -8.73 -10.64 5.02
C ARG A 102 -7.47 -9.94 4.57
N GLN A 103 -6.34 -10.27 5.20
CA GLN A 103 -5.11 -9.50 5.07
C GLN A 103 -3.93 -10.39 4.71
N TYR A 104 -2.98 -9.80 3.96
CA TYR A 104 -1.67 -10.38 3.76
C TYR A 104 -0.62 -9.28 3.76
N ASN A 105 0.61 -9.65 4.09
CA ASN A 105 1.73 -8.73 4.11
C ASN A 105 2.77 -9.12 3.07
N ALA A 106 3.35 -8.11 2.44
CA ALA A 106 4.37 -8.29 1.43
C ALA A 106 5.49 -7.27 1.58
N GLU A 107 6.66 -7.65 1.14
CA GLU A 107 7.78 -6.76 0.92
C GLU A 107 7.96 -6.55 -0.57
N ASP A 108 8.20 -5.31 -0.98
CA ASP A 108 8.54 -5.05 -2.37
C ASP A 108 10.04 -5.29 -2.61
N PHE A 109 10.49 -5.14 -3.87
CA PHE A 109 11.87 -5.45 -4.24
C PHE A 109 12.92 -4.56 -3.58
N CYS A 110 12.50 -3.46 -2.95
CA CYS A 110 13.38 -2.55 -2.21
C CYS A 110 13.23 -2.66 -0.69
N GLY A 111 12.41 -3.59 -0.19
CA GLY A 111 12.23 -3.82 1.22
C GLY A 111 11.18 -2.95 1.90
N HIS A 112 10.42 -2.17 1.16
CA HIS A 112 9.26 -1.48 1.72
C HIS A 112 8.17 -2.50 2.02
N ARG A 113 7.48 -2.33 3.15
CA ARG A 113 6.46 -3.26 3.62
C ARG A 113 5.07 -2.72 3.38
N TRP A 114 4.20 -3.63 2.95
CA TRP A 114 2.83 -3.35 2.59
C TRP A 114 1.91 -4.34 3.30
N ASP A 115 0.79 -3.84 3.82
CA ASP A 115 -0.30 -4.66 4.32
C ASP A 115 -1.50 -4.43 3.42
N PHE A 116 -1.96 -5.48 2.76
CA PHE A 116 -3.12 -5.41 1.88
C PHE A 116 -4.31 -6.03 2.57
N THR A 117 -5.43 -5.30 2.57
CA THR A 117 -6.59 -5.67 3.36
C THR A 117 -7.87 -5.59 2.52
N GLU A 118 -8.64 -6.67 2.58
CA GLU A 118 -9.96 -6.77 1.95
C GLU A 118 -11.01 -6.82 3.05
N THR A 119 -12.01 -5.95 2.98
CA THR A 119 -13.15 -6.04 3.90
C THR A 119 -14.06 -7.18 3.47
N ILE A 120 -14.23 -8.18 4.33
CA ILE A 120 -15.05 -9.37 4.05
C ILE A 120 -16.34 -9.41 4.88
N ALA A 121 -16.42 -8.62 5.95
CA ALA A 121 -17.60 -8.54 6.80
C ALA A 121 -17.60 -7.25 7.59
N ASP A 122 -18.77 -6.78 7.96
CA ASP A 122 -18.92 -5.67 8.90
C ASP A 122 -19.06 -6.26 10.29
N ILE A 123 -18.01 -6.14 11.10
CA ILE A 123 -17.97 -6.67 12.45
C ILE A 123 -17.98 -5.50 13.46
N ALA A 124 -18.89 -5.53 14.40
CA ALA A 124 -18.93 -4.50 15.43
C ALA A 124 -17.67 -4.57 16.29
N PRO A 125 -17.08 -3.42 16.68
CA PRO A 125 -15.83 -3.43 17.46
C PRO A 125 -15.90 -4.24 18.75
N GLU A 126 -17.05 -4.29 19.41
CA GLU A 126 -17.22 -5.06 20.65
C GLU A 126 -17.09 -6.58 20.45
N GLU A 127 -17.29 -7.07 19.22
CA GLU A 127 -17.26 -8.51 18.96
C GLU A 127 -15.85 -9.09 18.93
N TRP A 128 -14.84 -8.26 18.69
CA TRP A 128 -13.45 -8.74 18.59
C TRP A 128 -12.50 -8.04 19.57
N SER A 129 -12.87 -6.88 20.10
CA SER A 129 -12.01 -6.07 20.98
C SER A 129 -12.04 -6.52 22.44
N GLY A 130 -13.00 -7.37 22.81
CA GLY A 130 -13.22 -7.71 24.23
C GLY A 130 -13.73 -6.54 25.06
N GLY A 131 -14.33 -5.53 24.44
CA GLY A 131 -14.80 -4.32 25.12
C GLY A 131 -13.72 -3.26 25.34
N ALA A 132 -12.50 -3.50 24.85
CA ALA A 132 -11.37 -2.59 25.05
C ALA A 132 -11.25 -1.57 23.90
N PHE A 133 -12.37 -1.00 23.45
CA PHE A 133 -12.37 -0.02 22.37
C PHE A 133 -13.07 1.27 22.81
N HIS A 134 -12.77 2.34 22.08
CA HIS A 134 -13.42 3.64 22.26
C HIS A 134 -13.59 4.31 20.90
N LEU A 135 -14.82 4.67 20.54
CA LEU A 135 -15.10 5.41 19.31
C LEU A 135 -15.12 6.91 19.62
N GLU A 136 -14.30 7.65 18.87
CA GLU A 136 -14.22 9.10 18.97
C GLU A 136 -15.24 9.78 18.04
#